data_d1f498e47367e853aa693ed932c8020e
#
_entry.id   d1f498e47367e853aa693ed932c8020e
#
_cell.length_a   1.000
_cell.length_b   1.000
_cell.length_c   1.000
_cell.angle_alpha   90.00
_cell.angle_beta   90.00
_cell.angle_gamma   90.00
#
_symmetry.space_group_name_H-M   'P 1'
#
loop_
_entity.id
_entity.type
_entity.pdbx_description
1 polymer ?
#
loop_
_entity_poly.entity_id
_entity_poly.type
_entity_poly.pdbx_seq_one_letter_code
_entity_poly.pdbx_strand_id
1 'polypeptide(L)' 'MTAPEIAIVAPNTLTSLGLQNLLEEIIPMATIRVFRSFAELMDDTPDMYAHYFISSQIYFEHTSFFLPRKPLP' A
#
# COMPACT_ATOMS: atom_id res chain seq x y z
N MET A 1 -20.74 5.75 5.68
CA MET A 1 -19.36 6.19 5.40
C MET A 1 -18.44 4.98 5.36
N THR A 2 -17.74 4.80 4.27
CA THR A 2 -16.85 3.65 4.13
C THR A 2 -15.50 3.94 4.76
N ALA A 3 -14.94 2.94 5.45
CA ALA A 3 -13.61 3.06 6.02
C ALA A 3 -12.58 3.15 4.87
N PRO A 4 -11.50 3.91 5.04
CA PRO A 4 -10.47 3.99 4.00
C PRO A 4 -9.76 2.66 3.83
N GLU A 5 -9.40 2.35 2.60
CA GLU A 5 -8.59 1.18 2.28
C GLU A 5 -7.18 1.62 1.93
N ILE A 6 -6.20 0.99 2.56
CA ILE A 6 -4.79 1.35 2.41
C ILE A 6 -4.03 0.13 1.92
N ALA A 7 -3.24 0.31 0.87
CA ALA A 7 -2.37 -0.75 0.35
C ALA A 7 -0.93 -0.47 0.77
N ILE A 8 -0.27 -1.51 1.28
CA ILE A 8 1.16 -1.46 1.56
C ILE A 8 1.84 -2.40 0.58
N VAL A 9 2.74 -1.88 -0.24
CA VAL A 9 3.45 -2.66 -1.24
C VAL A 9 4.94 -2.62 -0.93
N ALA A 10 5.43 -3.68 -0.30
CA ALA A 10 6.82 -3.76 0.10
C ALA A 10 7.28 -5.22 0.16
N PRO A 11 8.47 -5.53 -0.36
CA PRO A 11 8.98 -6.91 -0.32
C PRO A 11 9.44 -7.33 1.07
N ASN A 12 9.78 -6.39 1.93
CA ASN A 12 10.30 -6.68 3.27
C ASN A 12 9.13 -6.90 4.24
N THR A 13 8.97 -8.13 4.71
CA THR A 13 7.88 -8.49 5.60
C THR A 13 7.95 -7.74 6.93
N LEU A 14 9.14 -7.57 7.48
CA LEU A 14 9.30 -6.89 8.76
C LEU A 14 8.87 -5.42 8.66
N THR A 15 9.29 -4.74 7.60
CA THR A 15 8.91 -3.35 7.37
C THR A 15 7.40 -3.21 7.16
N SER A 16 6.81 -4.11 6.37
CA SER A 16 5.37 -4.02 6.09
C SER A 16 4.54 -4.34 7.33
N LEU A 17 4.97 -5.28 8.16
CA LEU A 17 4.28 -5.57 9.42
C LEU A 17 4.36 -4.40 10.39
N GLY A 18 5.53 -3.77 10.52
CA GLY A 18 5.69 -2.61 11.38
C GLY A 18 4.80 -1.45 10.95
N LEU A 19 4.77 -1.18 9.64
CA LEU A 19 3.93 -0.12 9.10
C LEU A 19 2.45 -0.45 9.25
N GLN A 20 2.07 -1.70 9.01
CA GLN A 20 0.69 -2.14 9.20
C GLN A 20 0.24 -1.93 10.64
N ASN A 21 1.04 -2.35 11.61
CA ASN A 21 0.71 -2.18 13.01
C ASN A 21 0.58 -0.71 13.39
N LEU A 22 1.47 0.13 12.89
CA LEU A 22 1.42 1.57 13.16
C LEU A 22 0.15 2.18 12.58
N LEU A 23 -0.19 1.86 11.35
CA LEU A 23 -1.38 2.39 10.71
C LEU A 23 -2.67 1.90 11.38
N GLU A 24 -2.70 0.66 11.83
CA GLU A 24 -3.86 0.14 12.56
C GLU A 24 -4.07 0.87 13.88
N GLU A 25 -3.00 1.33 14.48
CA GLU A 25 -3.06 2.11 15.72
C GLU A 25 -3.55 3.54 15.48
N ILE A 26 -3.07 4.16 14.41
CA ILE A 26 -3.40 5.56 14.09
C ILE A 26 -4.79 5.67 13.46
N ILE A 27 -5.12 4.73 12.58
CA ILE A 27 -6.39 4.72 11.84
C ILE A 27 -7.07 3.38 12.05
N PRO A 28 -7.65 3.12 13.23
CA PRO A 28 -8.17 1.79 13.57
C PRO A 28 -9.32 1.34 12.68
N MET A 29 -10.02 2.26 12.02
CA MET A 29 -11.12 1.90 11.14
C MET A 29 -10.67 1.56 9.71
N ALA A 30 -9.41 1.80 9.36
CA ALA A 30 -8.92 1.55 8.02
C ALA A 30 -8.76 0.05 7.76
N THR A 31 -9.02 -0.35 6.51
CA THR A 31 -8.70 -1.70 6.05
C THR A 31 -7.32 -1.65 5.40
N ILE A 32 -6.39 -2.43 5.93
CA ILE A 32 -5.00 -2.41 5.46
C ILE A 32 -4.68 -3.73 4.81
N ARG A 33 -4.19 -3.68 3.57
CA ARG A 33 -3.76 -4.85 2.83
C ARG A 33 -2.30 -4.74 2.49
N VAL A 34 -1.58 -5.85 2.65
CA VAL A 34 -0.14 -5.88 2.42
C VAL A 34 0.16 -6.74 1.22
N PHE A 35 0.93 -6.20 0.29
CA PHE A 35 1.38 -6.88 -0.92
C PHE A 35 2.89 -6.90 -0.93
N ARG A 36 3.48 -8.03 -1.29
CA ARG A 36 4.93 -8.19 -1.33
C ARG A 36 5.53 -7.76 -2.66
N SER A 37 4.72 -7.63 -3.68
CA SER A 37 5.20 -7.28 -5.01
C SER A 37 4.13 -6.50 -5.75
N PHE A 38 4.55 -5.85 -6.84
CA PHE A 38 3.63 -5.17 -7.72
C PHE A 38 2.63 -6.15 -8.36
N ALA A 39 3.09 -7.36 -8.68
CA ALA A 39 2.23 -8.37 -9.27
C ALA A 39 1.09 -8.76 -8.33
N GLU A 40 1.37 -8.89 -7.03
CA GLU A 40 0.32 -9.20 -6.05
C GLU A 40 -0.72 -8.08 -5.99
N LEU A 41 -0.28 -6.84 -6.06
CA LEU A 41 -1.20 -5.70 -6.08
C LEU A 41 -2.09 -5.75 -7.33
N MET A 42 -1.52 -6.07 -8.48
CA MET A 42 -2.27 -6.15 -9.74
C MET A 42 -3.29 -7.29 -9.74
N ASP A 43 -3.00 -8.37 -9.04
CA ASP A 43 -3.92 -9.52 -8.95
C ASP A 43 -5.13 -9.23 -8.06
N ASP A 44 -5.06 -8.20 -7.25
CA ASP A 44 -6.18 -7.77 -6.42
C ASP A 44 -6.90 -6.62 -7.14
N THR A 45 -7.39 -5.65 -6.41
CA THR A 45 -8.11 -4.50 -6.97
C THR A 45 -7.25 -3.25 -6.80
N PRO A 46 -6.26 -3.03 -7.70
CA PRO A 46 -5.24 -2.01 -7.48
C PRO A 46 -5.76 -0.57 -7.45
N ASP A 47 -6.93 -0.32 -8.01
CA ASP A 47 -7.50 1.03 -8.05
C ASP A 47 -8.46 1.33 -6.90
N MET A 48 -8.65 0.37 -5.98
CA MET A 48 -9.66 0.52 -4.92
C MET A 48 -9.12 1.14 -3.64
N TYR A 49 -7.84 1.46 -3.60
CA TYR A 49 -7.22 1.96 -2.38
C TYR A 49 -7.18 3.47 -2.33
N ALA A 50 -7.50 4.03 -1.17
CA ALA A 50 -7.43 5.48 -0.96
C ALA A 50 -5.98 5.95 -0.85
N HIS A 51 -5.12 5.12 -0.27
CA HIS A 51 -3.71 5.46 -0.07
C HIS A 51 -2.81 4.27 -0.38
N TYR A 52 -1.60 4.56 -0.84
CA TYR A 52 -0.58 3.56 -1.13
C TYR A 52 0.69 3.91 -0.40
N PHE A 53 1.21 2.97 0.39
CA PHE A 53 2.55 3.06 0.97
C PHE A 53 3.43 2.07 0.21
N ILE A 54 4.43 2.57 -0.51
CA ILE A 54 5.17 1.76 -1.48
C ILE A 54 6.66 1.90 -1.22
N SER A 55 7.38 0.77 -1.27
CA SER A 55 8.83 0.83 -1.20
C SER A 55 9.38 1.61 -2.39
N SER A 56 10.50 2.33 -2.18
CA SER A 56 11.09 3.15 -3.23
C SER A 56 11.42 2.33 -4.47
N GLN A 57 11.92 1.12 -4.28
CA GLN A 57 12.30 0.28 -5.41
C GLN A 57 11.09 -0.05 -6.29
N ILE A 58 9.99 -0.46 -5.67
CA ILE A 58 8.78 -0.80 -6.43
C ILE A 58 8.20 0.45 -7.09
N TYR A 59 8.26 1.58 -6.42
CA TYR A 59 7.80 2.84 -7.00
C TYR A 59 8.59 3.20 -8.26
N PHE A 60 9.92 3.11 -8.19
CA PHE A 60 10.75 3.45 -9.34
C PHE A 60 10.59 2.50 -10.51
N GLU A 61 10.29 1.24 -10.24
CA GLU A 61 10.04 0.25 -11.29
C GLU A 61 8.70 0.42 -11.98
N HIS A 62 7.75 1.07 -11.31
CA HIS A 62 6.37 1.19 -11.79
C HIS A 62 5.82 2.60 -11.65
N THR A 63 6.63 3.60 -11.98
CA THR A 63 6.25 5.01 -11.83
C THR A 63 5.02 5.38 -12.64
N SER A 64 4.85 4.80 -13.83
CA SER A 64 3.70 5.11 -14.68
C SER A 64 2.37 4.72 -14.01
N PHE A 65 2.39 3.69 -13.17
CA PHE A 65 1.21 3.31 -12.42
C PHE A 65 0.98 4.25 -11.22
N PHE A 66 2.04 4.54 -10.47
CA PHE A 66 1.89 5.23 -9.19
C PHE A 66 1.83 6.75 -9.28
N LEU A 67 2.46 7.36 -10.28
CA LEU A 67 2.46 8.82 -10.40
C LEU A 67 1.07 9.45 -10.37
N PRO A 68 0.10 8.97 -11.17
CA PRO A 68 -1.24 9.55 -11.13
C PRO A 68 -1.99 9.25 -9.84
N ARG A 69 -1.55 8.25 -9.06
CA ARG A 69 -2.21 7.85 -7.83
C ARG A 69 -1.61 8.51 -6.59
N LYS A 70 -0.54 9.29 -6.76
CA LYS A 70 0.12 10.06 -5.69
C LYS A 70 0.35 9.24 -4.43
N PRO A 71 1.16 8.18 -4.51
CA PRO A 71 1.39 7.34 -3.35
C PRO A 71 2.15 8.08 -2.25
N LEU A 72 1.94 7.64 -1.01
CA LEU A 72 2.70 8.15 0.12
C LEU A 72 4.04 7.42 0.20
N PRO A 73 5.12 8.14 0.51
CA PRO A 73 6.45 7.53 0.60
C PRO A 73 6.60 6.58 1.78
#